data_14e9e0e59578d05e1ff4c41f399960d8
#
_entry.id   14e9e0e59578d05e1ff4c41f399960d8
#
_cell.length_a   1.000
_cell.length_b   1.000
_cell.length_c   1.000
_cell.angle_alpha   90.00
_cell.angle_beta   90.00
_cell.angle_gamma   90.00
#
_symmetry.space_group_name_H-M   'P 1'
#
loop_
_entity.id
_entity.type
_entity.pdbx_description
1 polymer ?
#
loop_
_entity_poly.entity_id
_entity_poly.type
_entity_poly.pdbx_seq_one_letter_code
_entity_poly.pdbx_strand_id
1 'polypeptide(L)'
;RVVHICSPLELGADLWRMRTNSSVPVTLLAPCSSKITMIKEPQGRERSPIDHAVTVRRVARSIMASNVSLGAGQALKERNNRWVQWARRGGEARHIQAFSEKKLTMLAVSGMRNTIDVLQELELGRLRSVDFIECRVCDTGCVGGIGTADSRFLANLRLNNMETSWNITPKDLRRVEELYAMDFWSITKEYLPRPRLPLSDNVADAMVKLQQMKEIYSGLPHIDCGSCGRPSCQAMAEEIVRGHGSVTDCIFKLREGIASLANKIVILSESQPQTLKRKGGAN
;
A
#
# COMPACT_ATOMS: atom_id res chain seq x y z
N ARG A 1 9.00 -17.47 8.94
CA ARG A 1 10.12 -16.57 9.21
C ARG A 1 10.16 -15.48 8.16
N VAL A 2 10.39 -14.24 8.54
CA VAL A 2 10.65 -13.13 7.62
C VAL A 2 12.07 -13.31 7.05
N VAL A 3 12.25 -13.05 5.76
CA VAL A 3 13.57 -13.10 5.12
C VAL A 3 14.37 -11.88 5.57
N HIS A 4 15.54 -12.10 6.17
CA HIS A 4 16.41 -11.06 6.72
C HIS A 4 17.37 -10.50 5.67
N ILE A 5 16.82 -9.94 4.60
CA ILE A 5 17.58 -9.29 3.52
C ILE A 5 17.12 -7.84 3.32
N CYS A 6 18.04 -6.99 2.90
CA CYS A 6 17.73 -5.62 2.51
C CYS A 6 16.80 -5.57 1.29
N SER A 7 16.08 -4.46 1.14
CA SER A 7 15.22 -4.25 -0.01
C SER A 7 16.01 -4.34 -1.33
N PRO A 8 15.54 -5.12 -2.34
CA PRO A 8 16.20 -5.20 -3.65
C PRO A 8 16.44 -3.86 -4.32
N LEU A 9 15.57 -2.86 -4.07
CA LEU A 9 15.72 -1.50 -4.61
C LEU A 9 16.93 -0.80 -4.00
N GLU A 10 17.14 -0.95 -2.70
CA GLU A 10 18.29 -0.37 -1.99
C GLU A 10 19.57 -1.10 -2.34
N LEU A 11 19.52 -2.44 -2.41
CA LEU A 11 20.66 -3.25 -2.88
C LEU A 11 21.08 -2.87 -4.30
N GLY A 12 20.13 -2.56 -5.18
CA GLY A 12 20.41 -2.06 -6.52
C GLY A 12 21.15 -0.72 -6.52
N ALA A 13 20.77 0.19 -5.62
CA ALA A 13 21.47 1.47 -5.45
C ALA A 13 22.89 1.29 -4.90
N ASP A 14 23.07 0.41 -3.90
CA ASP A 14 24.40 0.06 -3.37
C ASP A 14 25.29 -0.53 -4.45
N LEU A 15 24.80 -1.51 -5.22
CA LEU A 15 25.54 -2.10 -6.34
C LEU A 15 25.95 -1.08 -7.40
N TRP A 16 25.04 -0.15 -7.72
CA TRP A 16 25.37 0.91 -8.68
C TRP A 16 26.50 1.80 -8.16
N ARG A 17 26.43 2.22 -6.89
CA ARG A 17 27.48 3.02 -6.24
C ARG A 17 28.83 2.30 -6.20
N MET A 18 28.82 1.02 -5.83
CA MET A 18 30.03 0.18 -5.82
C MET A 18 30.68 0.07 -7.18
N ARG A 19 29.87 -0.06 -8.26
CA ARG A 19 30.40 -0.23 -9.63
C ARG A 19 30.91 1.05 -10.24
N THR A 20 30.27 2.18 -9.93
CA THR A 20 30.58 3.46 -10.58
C THR A 20 31.46 4.34 -9.72
N ASN A 21 31.67 4.01 -8.46
CA ASN A 21 32.30 4.87 -7.44
C ASN A 21 31.77 6.32 -7.49
N SER A 22 30.45 6.45 -7.77
CA SER A 22 29.82 7.74 -8.04
C SER A 22 29.12 8.29 -6.82
N SER A 23 29.29 9.58 -6.57
CA SER A 23 28.58 10.36 -5.54
C SER A 23 27.29 11.01 -6.06
N VAL A 24 26.93 10.78 -7.31
CA VAL A 24 25.70 11.34 -7.90
C VAL A 24 24.47 10.84 -7.12
N PRO A 25 23.51 11.72 -6.82
CA PRO A 25 22.29 11.35 -6.12
C PRO A 25 21.47 10.29 -6.88
N VAL A 26 21.04 9.25 -6.16
CA VAL A 26 20.17 8.20 -6.68
C VAL A 26 18.72 8.55 -6.40
N THR A 27 17.90 8.59 -7.45
CA THR A 27 16.45 8.87 -7.33
C THR A 27 15.64 7.64 -7.70
N LEU A 28 14.77 7.20 -6.78
CA LEU A 28 13.82 6.12 -7.03
C LEU A 28 12.56 6.63 -7.71
N LEU A 29 12.17 5.99 -8.82
CA LEU A 29 10.83 6.12 -9.39
C LEU A 29 9.86 5.23 -8.61
N ALA A 30 9.16 5.82 -7.66
CA ALA A 30 8.34 5.08 -6.71
C ALA A 30 6.91 4.83 -7.25
N PRO A 31 6.42 3.57 -7.22
CA PRO A 31 5.05 3.25 -7.60
C PRO A 31 4.03 3.59 -6.51
N CYS A 32 4.45 3.86 -5.27
CA CYS A 32 3.57 4.10 -4.13
C CYS A 32 4.26 4.87 -2.99
N SER A 33 3.45 5.35 -2.04
CA SER A 33 3.92 6.05 -0.83
C SER A 33 4.80 5.17 0.08
N SER A 34 4.51 3.86 0.19
CA SER A 34 5.32 2.95 1.01
C SER A 34 6.79 2.91 0.59
N LYS A 35 7.09 3.04 -0.71
CA LYS A 35 8.46 3.11 -1.20
C LYS A 35 9.13 4.44 -0.88
N ILE A 36 8.36 5.52 -0.79
CA ILE A 36 8.86 6.82 -0.32
C ILE A 36 9.18 6.75 1.18
N THR A 37 8.28 6.15 1.96
CA THR A 37 8.50 5.94 3.41
C THR A 37 9.71 5.05 3.67
N MET A 38 9.89 3.98 2.87
CA MET A 38 11.06 3.08 2.98
C MET A 38 12.39 3.83 2.88
N ILE A 39 12.47 4.85 2.03
CA ILE A 39 13.69 5.66 1.87
C ILE A 39 13.90 6.60 3.07
N LYS A 40 12.82 7.21 3.56
CA LYS A 40 12.88 8.15 4.68
C LYS A 40 13.11 7.47 6.02
N GLU A 41 12.53 6.28 6.18
CA GLU A 41 12.57 5.47 7.38
C GLU A 41 12.93 4.03 7.01
N PRO A 42 14.19 3.77 6.62
CA PRO A 42 14.59 2.46 6.15
C PRO A 42 14.43 1.40 7.25
N GLN A 43 14.07 0.20 6.83
CA GLN A 43 14.03 -0.99 7.68
C GLN A 43 15.22 -1.88 7.36
N GLY A 44 15.80 -2.49 8.37
CA GLY A 44 16.96 -3.38 8.18
C GLY A 44 18.30 -2.67 7.99
N ARG A 45 18.32 -1.32 7.99
CA ARG A 45 19.52 -0.49 7.87
C ARG A 45 19.34 0.88 8.51
N GLU A 46 20.46 1.55 8.82
CA GLU A 46 20.43 2.90 9.43
C GLU A 46 20.02 3.98 8.43
N ARG A 47 20.51 3.90 7.20
CA ARG A 47 20.27 4.88 6.14
C ARG A 47 20.04 4.21 4.80
N SER A 48 19.09 4.74 4.03
CA SER A 48 18.88 4.30 2.65
C SER A 48 20.00 4.82 1.73
N PRO A 49 20.50 4.01 0.78
CA PRO A 49 21.44 4.45 -0.24
C PRO A 49 20.75 5.26 -1.36
N ILE A 50 19.43 5.41 -1.29
CA ILE A 50 18.61 6.17 -2.23
C ILE A 50 18.37 7.56 -1.64
N ASP A 51 18.76 8.61 -2.34
CA ASP A 51 18.69 9.98 -1.82
C ASP A 51 17.31 10.61 -1.98
N HIS A 52 16.63 10.31 -3.10
CA HIS A 52 15.36 10.93 -3.45
C HIS A 52 14.35 9.90 -3.95
N ALA A 53 13.08 10.27 -3.86
CA ALA A 53 11.99 9.52 -4.46
C ALA A 53 11.01 10.46 -5.18
N VAL A 54 10.58 10.05 -6.36
CA VAL A 54 9.53 10.71 -7.13
C VAL A 54 8.56 9.66 -7.64
N THR A 55 7.26 9.99 -7.71
CA THR A 55 6.29 9.02 -8.21
C THR A 55 6.40 8.86 -9.73
N VAL A 56 6.20 7.63 -10.21
CA VAL A 56 6.15 7.31 -11.66
C VAL A 56 5.16 8.24 -12.36
N ARG A 57 4.00 8.50 -11.74
CA ARG A 57 2.96 9.42 -12.27
C ARG A 57 3.49 10.83 -12.49
N ARG A 58 4.27 11.37 -11.56
CA ARG A 58 4.82 12.73 -11.68
C ARG A 58 5.77 12.82 -12.87
N VAL A 59 6.68 11.84 -12.99
CA VAL A 59 7.63 11.80 -14.11
C VAL A 59 6.91 11.63 -15.45
N ALA A 60 5.94 10.71 -15.52
CA ALA A 60 5.15 10.51 -16.75
C ALA A 60 4.43 11.80 -17.17
N ARG A 61 3.81 12.53 -16.23
CA ARG A 61 3.17 13.82 -16.52
C ARG A 61 4.17 14.86 -17.02
N SER A 62 5.36 14.94 -16.43
CA SER A 62 6.40 15.87 -16.88
C SER A 62 6.87 15.55 -18.31
N ILE A 63 7.04 14.27 -18.64
CA ILE A 63 7.39 13.83 -19.99
C ILE A 63 6.29 14.20 -20.99
N MET A 64 5.02 13.94 -20.65
CA MET A 64 3.87 14.26 -21.51
C MET A 64 3.73 15.77 -21.73
N ALA A 65 4.04 16.59 -20.72
CA ALA A 65 3.95 18.05 -20.80
C ALA A 65 5.13 18.69 -21.59
N SER A 66 6.24 17.97 -21.74
CA SER A 66 7.47 18.52 -22.36
C SER A 66 7.47 18.50 -23.89
N ASN A 67 6.39 18.05 -24.56
CA ASN A 67 6.29 17.90 -26.01
C ASN A 67 7.48 17.15 -26.66
N VAL A 68 8.23 16.38 -25.88
CA VAL A 68 9.31 15.55 -26.41
C VAL A 68 8.69 14.43 -27.23
N SER A 69 8.97 14.42 -28.53
CA SER A 69 8.65 13.28 -29.38
C SER A 69 9.46 12.07 -28.90
N LEU A 70 8.81 11.21 -28.11
CA LEU A 70 9.40 9.93 -27.76
C LEU A 70 9.40 9.08 -29.03
N GLY A 71 10.56 8.96 -29.66
CA GLY A 71 10.75 8.04 -30.79
C GLY A 71 10.20 6.66 -30.44
N ALA A 72 9.56 6.00 -31.39
CA ALA A 72 8.97 4.68 -31.21
C ALA A 72 9.97 3.74 -30.53
N GLY A 73 9.57 3.23 -29.37
CA GLY A 73 10.46 2.55 -28.43
C GLY A 73 11.16 1.31 -28.97
N GLN A 74 12.32 1.48 -29.54
CA GLN A 74 13.27 0.40 -29.84
C GLN A 74 13.88 -0.20 -28.56
N ALA A 75 13.87 0.55 -27.45
CA ALA A 75 14.66 0.25 -26.26
C ALA A 75 14.24 -1.00 -25.48
N LEU A 76 13.01 -1.52 -25.63
CA LEU A 76 12.53 -2.65 -24.86
C LEU A 76 12.72 -4.00 -25.56
N LYS A 77 12.93 -4.04 -26.88
CA LYS A 77 13.11 -5.29 -27.64
C LYS A 77 14.47 -5.97 -27.42
N GLU A 78 15.49 -5.22 -27.05
CA GLU A 78 16.87 -5.71 -26.98
C GLU A 78 17.37 -6.02 -25.56
N ARG A 79 16.60 -5.67 -24.53
CA ARG A 79 17.01 -5.92 -23.14
C ARG A 79 16.34 -7.17 -22.60
N ASN A 80 17.11 -7.91 -21.84
CA ASN A 80 16.66 -9.07 -21.06
C ASN A 80 15.46 -8.66 -20.17
N ASN A 81 14.24 -8.94 -20.64
CA ASN A 81 12.98 -8.42 -20.06
C ASN A 81 12.53 -9.18 -18.80
N ARG A 82 13.35 -10.08 -18.25
CA ARG A 82 12.98 -10.91 -17.08
C ARG A 82 12.48 -10.10 -15.89
N TRP A 83 13.05 -8.90 -15.66
CA TRP A 83 12.72 -8.03 -14.52
C TRP A 83 11.40 -7.26 -14.71
N VAL A 84 10.88 -7.16 -15.91
CA VAL A 84 9.65 -6.44 -16.22
C VAL A 84 8.45 -7.02 -15.45
N GLN A 85 8.44 -8.33 -15.24
CA GLN A 85 7.38 -9.03 -14.53
C GLN A 85 7.43 -8.88 -13.00
N TRP A 86 8.54 -8.36 -12.45
CA TRP A 86 8.74 -8.25 -11.00
C TRP A 86 7.65 -7.43 -10.30
N ALA A 87 7.15 -6.38 -10.95
CA ALA A 87 6.15 -5.48 -10.38
C ALA A 87 4.73 -6.10 -10.28
N ARG A 88 4.50 -7.25 -10.88
CA ARG A 88 3.20 -7.93 -10.89
C ARG A 88 3.09 -8.91 -9.72
N ARG A 89 1.83 -9.25 -9.34
CA ARG A 89 1.58 -10.36 -8.41
C ARG A 89 2.22 -11.65 -8.93
N GLY A 90 2.94 -12.35 -8.08
CA GLY A 90 3.66 -13.58 -8.42
C GLY A 90 4.92 -13.34 -9.27
N GLY A 91 5.30 -12.08 -9.50
CA GLY A 91 6.50 -11.74 -10.25
C GLY A 91 7.77 -12.15 -9.52
N GLU A 92 7.84 -11.89 -8.23
CA GLU A 92 8.95 -12.27 -7.37
C GLU A 92 9.04 -13.78 -7.19
N ALA A 93 7.91 -14.45 -6.91
CA ALA A 93 7.85 -15.89 -6.80
C ALA A 93 8.35 -16.60 -8.08
N ARG A 94 7.96 -16.11 -9.26
CA ARG A 94 8.47 -16.65 -10.53
C ARG A 94 9.98 -16.49 -10.70
N HIS A 95 10.54 -15.34 -10.25
CA HIS A 95 11.98 -15.13 -10.28
C HIS A 95 12.70 -16.11 -9.35
N ILE A 96 12.21 -16.30 -8.14
CA ILE A 96 12.78 -17.24 -7.18
C ILE A 96 12.72 -18.67 -7.76
N GLN A 97 11.59 -19.08 -8.34
CA GLN A 97 11.47 -20.40 -8.97
C GLN A 97 12.46 -20.58 -10.13
N ALA A 98 12.72 -19.53 -10.91
CA ALA A 98 13.65 -19.60 -12.04
C ALA A 98 15.12 -19.82 -11.61
N PHE A 99 15.47 -19.43 -10.38
CA PHE A 99 16.80 -19.67 -9.79
C PHE A 99 16.87 -20.93 -8.93
N SER A 100 15.75 -21.59 -8.67
CA SER A 100 15.70 -22.81 -7.86
C SER A 100 15.69 -24.06 -8.73
N GLU A 101 16.56 -24.99 -8.44
CA GLU A 101 16.57 -26.32 -9.06
C GLU A 101 15.38 -27.18 -8.61
N LYS A 102 14.85 -26.89 -7.42
CA LYS A 102 13.70 -27.60 -6.87
C LYS A 102 12.41 -26.88 -7.23
N LYS A 103 11.35 -27.64 -7.46
CA LYS A 103 10.00 -27.08 -7.55
C LYS A 103 9.56 -26.63 -6.15
N LEU A 104 9.37 -25.32 -5.96
CA LEU A 104 8.94 -24.73 -4.72
C LEU A 104 7.42 -24.61 -4.66
N THR A 105 6.85 -24.84 -3.46
CA THR A 105 5.45 -24.57 -3.18
C THR A 105 5.32 -23.09 -2.79
N MET A 106 4.72 -22.31 -3.68
CA MET A 106 4.68 -20.85 -3.52
C MET A 106 3.27 -20.31 -3.49
N LEU A 107 3.05 -19.28 -2.67
CA LEU A 107 1.81 -18.54 -2.61
C LEU A 107 2.06 -17.07 -2.93
N ALA A 108 1.38 -16.52 -3.94
CA ALA A 108 1.43 -15.11 -4.28
C ALA A 108 0.09 -14.43 -3.96
N VAL A 109 0.13 -13.47 -3.06
CA VAL A 109 -1.06 -12.76 -2.53
C VAL A 109 -0.99 -11.28 -2.86
N SER A 110 -2.12 -10.69 -3.21
CA SER A 110 -2.25 -9.25 -3.42
C SER A 110 -3.55 -8.72 -2.81
N GLY A 111 -3.51 -7.46 -2.40
CA GLY A 111 -4.57 -6.81 -1.64
C GLY A 111 -4.29 -6.81 -0.13
N MET A 112 -4.64 -5.71 0.53
CA MET A 112 -4.38 -5.52 1.97
C MET A 112 -5.07 -6.61 2.80
N ARG A 113 -6.37 -6.84 2.58
CA ARG A 113 -7.17 -7.83 3.34
C ARG A 113 -6.59 -9.24 3.16
N ASN A 114 -6.39 -9.66 1.92
CA ASN A 114 -5.83 -10.97 1.61
C ASN A 114 -4.43 -11.17 2.23
N THR A 115 -3.61 -10.12 2.27
CA THR A 115 -2.29 -10.18 2.92
C THR A 115 -2.42 -10.39 4.41
N ILE A 116 -3.34 -9.69 5.07
CA ILE A 116 -3.61 -9.87 6.51
C ILE A 116 -4.10 -11.30 6.79
N ASP A 117 -5.06 -11.78 6.00
CA ASP A 117 -5.63 -13.11 6.17
C ASP A 117 -4.55 -14.20 6.04
N VAL A 118 -3.67 -14.09 5.03
CA VAL A 118 -2.57 -15.04 4.85
C VAL A 118 -1.55 -14.99 6.00
N LEU A 119 -1.25 -13.80 6.52
CA LEU A 119 -0.36 -13.67 7.68
C LEU A 119 -0.98 -14.32 8.93
N GLN A 120 -2.29 -14.21 9.12
CA GLN A 120 -3.00 -14.90 10.20
C GLN A 120 -2.97 -16.44 10.03
N GLU A 121 -3.19 -16.95 8.80
CA GLU A 121 -3.05 -18.38 8.52
C GLU A 121 -1.62 -18.89 8.79
N LEU A 122 -0.61 -18.06 8.49
CA LEU A 122 0.79 -18.36 8.80
C LEU A 122 1.04 -18.42 10.31
N GLU A 123 0.52 -17.47 11.08
CA GLU A 123 0.60 -17.44 12.54
C GLU A 123 -0.08 -18.68 13.18
N LEU A 124 -1.20 -19.11 12.63
CA LEU A 124 -1.90 -20.33 13.04
C LEU A 124 -1.18 -21.62 12.61
N GLY A 125 -0.06 -21.51 11.90
CA GLY A 125 0.73 -22.66 11.46
C GLY A 125 0.10 -23.50 10.35
N ARG A 126 -0.92 -22.99 9.66
CA ARG A 126 -1.65 -23.73 8.59
C ARG A 126 -0.91 -23.76 7.27
N LEU A 127 0.07 -22.88 7.06
CA LEU A 127 0.86 -22.76 5.81
C LEU A 127 2.26 -23.37 5.92
N ARG A 128 2.45 -24.41 6.73
CA ARG A 128 3.77 -25.04 6.98
C ARG A 128 4.41 -25.69 5.76
N SER A 129 3.60 -26.07 4.77
CA SER A 129 4.07 -26.70 3.52
C SER A 129 4.42 -25.70 2.41
N VAL A 130 4.31 -24.40 2.70
CA VAL A 130 4.64 -23.35 1.72
C VAL A 130 6.08 -22.92 1.93
N ASP A 131 6.87 -23.01 0.86
CA ASP A 131 8.28 -22.64 0.87
C ASP A 131 8.48 -21.12 0.78
N PHE A 132 7.62 -20.43 0.03
CA PHE A 132 7.71 -18.99 -0.16
C PHE A 132 6.33 -18.32 -0.30
N ILE A 133 6.16 -17.20 0.40
CA ILE A 133 4.94 -16.38 0.32
C ILE A 133 5.33 -14.98 -0.16
N GLU A 134 4.82 -14.60 -1.35
CA GLU A 134 4.91 -13.23 -1.85
C GLU A 134 3.67 -12.45 -1.41
N CYS A 135 3.83 -11.39 -0.61
CA CYS A 135 2.75 -10.51 -0.19
C CYS A 135 2.86 -9.14 -0.85
N ARG A 136 1.81 -8.74 -1.57
CA ARG A 136 1.68 -7.42 -2.19
C ARG A 136 0.43 -6.73 -1.69
N VAL A 137 0.58 -5.58 -1.03
CA VAL A 137 -0.56 -4.82 -0.48
C VAL A 137 -1.48 -4.26 -1.57
N CYS A 138 -0.92 -3.86 -2.72
CA CYS A 138 -1.71 -3.37 -3.85
C CYS A 138 -2.27 -4.53 -4.68
N ASP A 139 -3.53 -4.42 -5.12
CA ASP A 139 -4.12 -5.34 -6.09
C ASP A 139 -3.31 -5.38 -7.38
N THR A 140 -3.12 -6.55 -7.95
CA THR A 140 -2.27 -6.82 -9.13
C THR A 140 -0.77 -6.59 -8.91
N GLY A 141 -0.33 -6.30 -7.67
CA GLY A 141 1.05 -6.00 -7.32
C GLY A 141 1.39 -4.52 -7.43
N CYS A 142 2.67 -4.18 -7.58
CA CYS A 142 3.14 -2.79 -7.61
C CYS A 142 2.59 -1.98 -8.80
N VAL A 143 2.16 -2.63 -9.87
CA VAL A 143 1.47 -1.97 -11.00
C VAL A 143 0.15 -1.32 -10.61
N GLY A 144 -0.47 -1.78 -9.50
CA GLY A 144 -1.66 -1.17 -8.89
C GLY A 144 -1.38 -0.06 -7.89
N GLY A 145 -0.13 0.34 -7.73
CA GLY A 145 0.26 1.36 -6.76
C GLY A 145 -0.29 2.75 -7.11
N ILE A 146 -0.61 3.55 -6.08
CA ILE A 146 -1.20 4.90 -6.24
C ILE A 146 -0.30 5.90 -6.96
N GLY A 147 1.00 5.64 -7.03
CA GLY A 147 2.01 6.48 -7.72
C GLY A 147 2.26 6.08 -9.16
N THR A 148 1.56 5.09 -9.72
CA THR A 148 1.68 4.66 -11.12
C THR A 148 0.96 5.62 -12.07
N ALA A 149 1.32 5.59 -13.36
CA ALA A 149 0.82 6.54 -14.35
C ALA A 149 -0.40 6.03 -15.12
N ASP A 150 -0.63 4.73 -15.15
CA ASP A 150 -1.67 4.09 -15.98
C ASP A 150 -2.64 3.25 -15.12
N SER A 151 -3.73 2.81 -15.74
CA SER A 151 -4.64 1.84 -15.14
C SER A 151 -3.92 0.53 -14.82
N ARG A 152 -4.11 0.02 -13.59
CA ARG A 152 -3.54 -1.26 -13.17
C ARG A 152 -3.90 -2.43 -14.08
N PHE A 153 -5.08 -2.39 -14.69
CA PHE A 153 -5.56 -3.44 -15.59
C PHE A 153 -4.83 -3.39 -16.92
N LEU A 154 -4.71 -2.20 -17.51
CA LEU A 154 -3.97 -2.00 -18.77
C LEU A 154 -2.48 -2.27 -18.59
N ALA A 155 -1.87 -1.79 -17.53
CA ALA A 155 -0.47 -2.05 -17.22
C ALA A 155 -0.23 -3.56 -17.05
N ASN A 156 -1.07 -4.27 -16.31
CA ASN A 156 -0.97 -5.71 -16.13
C ASN A 156 -1.14 -6.48 -17.46
N LEU A 157 -2.09 -6.07 -18.32
CA LEU A 157 -2.30 -6.65 -19.63
C LEU A 157 -1.08 -6.45 -20.54
N ARG A 158 -0.54 -5.23 -20.60
CA ARG A 158 0.67 -4.92 -21.39
C ARG A 158 1.87 -5.74 -20.94
N LEU A 159 2.08 -5.84 -19.61
CA LEU A 159 3.15 -6.67 -19.06
C LEU A 159 2.96 -8.16 -19.32
N ASN A 160 1.71 -8.66 -19.38
CA ASN A 160 1.43 -10.03 -19.77
C ASN A 160 1.88 -10.35 -21.20
N ASN A 161 1.71 -9.41 -22.10
CA ASN A 161 2.01 -9.56 -23.52
C ASN A 161 3.50 -9.32 -23.82
N MET A 162 4.30 -8.91 -22.82
CA MET A 162 5.74 -8.78 -22.99
C MET A 162 6.41 -10.13 -22.83
N GLU A 163 7.15 -10.54 -23.84
CA GLU A 163 7.99 -11.74 -23.75
C GLU A 163 9.02 -11.60 -22.64
N THR A 164 9.16 -12.62 -21.82
CA THR A 164 10.15 -12.68 -20.76
C THR A 164 11.16 -13.79 -21.04
N SER A 165 12.42 -13.42 -21.11
CA SER A 165 13.51 -14.37 -21.22
C SER A 165 14.07 -14.66 -19.82
N TRP A 166 14.09 -15.93 -19.43
CA TRP A 166 14.63 -16.41 -18.15
C TRP A 166 16.05 -16.93 -18.26
N ASN A 167 16.81 -16.50 -19.26
CA ASN A 167 18.17 -16.96 -19.46
C ASN A 167 19.07 -16.45 -18.32
N ILE A 168 19.30 -17.32 -17.35
CA ILE A 168 20.26 -17.14 -16.27
C ILE A 168 21.60 -17.64 -16.79
N THR A 169 22.59 -16.78 -16.83
CA THR A 169 23.92 -17.14 -17.32
C THR A 169 24.81 -17.60 -16.16
N PRO A 170 25.84 -18.42 -16.43
CA PRO A 170 26.84 -18.77 -15.42
C PRO A 170 27.53 -17.54 -14.79
N LYS A 171 27.60 -16.42 -15.52
CA LYS A 171 28.10 -15.15 -15.00
C LYS A 171 27.17 -14.55 -13.96
N ASP A 172 25.85 -14.65 -14.17
CA ASP A 172 24.85 -14.18 -13.19
C ASP A 172 24.97 -14.97 -11.89
N LEU A 173 25.09 -16.30 -11.97
CA LEU A 173 25.22 -17.17 -10.79
C LEU A 173 26.50 -16.85 -10.00
N ARG A 174 27.64 -16.78 -10.68
CA ARG A 174 28.91 -16.39 -10.02
C ARG A 174 28.80 -15.04 -9.32
N ARG A 175 28.14 -14.06 -9.95
CA ARG A 175 27.96 -12.75 -9.33
C ARG A 175 27.08 -12.81 -8.08
N VAL A 176 26.06 -13.65 -8.08
CA VAL A 176 25.23 -13.89 -6.89
C VAL A 176 26.06 -14.54 -5.78
N GLU A 177 26.87 -15.54 -6.08
CA GLU A 177 27.75 -16.22 -5.13
C GLU A 177 28.78 -15.26 -4.51
N GLU A 178 29.43 -14.42 -5.34
CA GLU A 178 30.36 -13.39 -4.86
C GLU A 178 29.70 -12.43 -3.87
N LEU A 179 28.51 -11.91 -4.19
CA LEU A 179 27.76 -11.00 -3.33
C LEU A 179 27.28 -11.69 -2.05
N TYR A 180 26.92 -12.96 -2.16
CA TYR A 180 26.54 -13.78 -1.00
C TYR A 180 27.73 -13.98 -0.06
N ALA A 181 28.90 -14.31 -0.61
CA ALA A 181 30.13 -14.46 0.18
C ALA A 181 30.57 -13.17 0.87
N MET A 182 30.19 -12.02 0.31
CA MET A 182 30.44 -10.68 0.92
C MET A 182 29.36 -10.26 1.92
N ASP A 183 28.38 -11.10 2.21
CA ASP A 183 27.21 -10.77 3.05
C ASP A 183 26.46 -9.49 2.62
N PHE A 184 26.47 -9.22 1.32
CA PHE A 184 25.96 -7.98 0.73
C PHE A 184 24.45 -7.75 0.94
N TRP A 185 23.70 -8.85 1.13
CA TRP A 185 22.24 -8.83 1.23
C TRP A 185 21.73 -8.57 2.65
N SER A 186 22.58 -8.80 3.65
CA SER A 186 22.16 -8.85 5.03
C SER A 186 21.72 -7.52 5.57
N ILE A 187 20.74 -7.57 6.45
CA ILE A 187 20.33 -6.40 7.21
C ILE A 187 21.38 -6.05 8.25
N THR A 188 21.60 -4.75 8.45
CA THR A 188 22.52 -4.22 9.49
C THR A 188 21.77 -3.80 10.75
N LYS A 189 20.44 -3.76 10.68
CA LYS A 189 19.54 -3.40 11.78
C LYS A 189 18.35 -4.35 11.81
N GLU A 190 17.95 -4.80 12.98
CA GLU A 190 16.81 -5.69 13.15
C GLU A 190 15.51 -5.05 12.64
N TYR A 191 14.63 -5.87 12.03
CA TYR A 191 13.26 -5.47 11.70
C TYR A 191 12.44 -5.39 12.99
N LEU A 192 12.18 -4.19 13.44
CA LEU A 192 11.32 -3.96 14.59
C LEU A 192 9.88 -3.68 14.12
N PRO A 193 8.88 -4.21 14.82
CA PRO A 193 7.50 -3.82 14.60
C PRO A 193 7.37 -2.30 14.74
N ARG A 194 6.76 -1.64 13.78
CA ARG A 194 6.39 -0.23 13.96
C ARG A 194 5.27 -0.17 14.98
N PRO A 195 5.44 0.53 16.11
CA PRO A 195 4.37 0.68 17.07
C PRO A 195 3.19 1.32 16.35
N ARG A 196 2.00 0.77 16.51
CA ARG A 196 0.79 1.50 16.19
C ARG A 196 0.79 2.74 17.08
N LEU A 197 0.46 3.90 16.52
CA LEU A 197 0.27 5.10 17.33
C LEU A 197 -0.72 4.75 18.44
N PRO A 198 -0.34 4.82 19.72
CA PRO A 198 -1.27 4.53 20.81
C PRO A 198 -2.45 5.50 20.74
N LEU A 199 -3.61 5.09 21.21
CA LEU A 199 -4.78 5.97 21.28
C LEU A 199 -4.56 7.12 22.28
N SER A 200 -3.69 6.89 23.28
CA SER A 200 -3.18 7.87 24.22
C SER A 200 -1.88 7.34 24.84
N ASP A 201 -1.02 8.23 25.32
CA ASP A 201 0.19 7.85 26.07
C ASP A 201 -0.16 7.32 27.47
N ASN A 202 -1.32 7.69 28.00
CA ASN A 202 -1.86 7.18 29.25
C ASN A 202 -2.74 5.94 28.99
N VAL A 203 -2.47 4.85 29.70
CA VAL A 203 -3.18 3.58 29.55
C VAL A 203 -4.66 3.71 29.88
N ALA A 204 -5.02 4.44 30.94
CA ALA A 204 -6.42 4.67 31.32
C ALA A 204 -7.20 5.41 30.24
N ASP A 205 -6.63 6.50 29.71
CA ASP A 205 -7.21 7.27 28.61
C ASP A 205 -7.30 6.44 27.32
N ALA A 206 -6.28 5.60 27.05
CA ALA A 206 -6.28 4.70 25.90
C ALA A 206 -7.42 3.67 25.99
N MET A 207 -7.73 3.17 27.19
CA MET A 207 -8.86 2.25 27.42
C MET A 207 -10.21 2.96 27.19
N VAL A 208 -10.37 4.18 27.69
CA VAL A 208 -11.58 4.99 27.46
C VAL A 208 -11.77 5.26 25.97
N LYS A 209 -10.72 5.67 25.28
CA LYS A 209 -10.74 5.88 23.82
C LYS A 209 -11.03 4.59 23.04
N LEU A 210 -10.51 3.47 23.50
CA LEU A 210 -10.80 2.16 22.87
C LEU A 210 -12.28 1.80 23.02
N GLN A 211 -12.88 2.08 24.18
CA GLN A 211 -14.31 1.89 24.40
C GLN A 211 -15.14 2.79 23.49
N GLN A 212 -14.83 4.08 23.44
CA GLN A 212 -15.46 5.05 22.53
C GLN A 212 -15.34 4.62 21.07
N MET A 213 -14.15 4.13 20.66
CA MET A 213 -13.93 3.62 19.31
C MET A 213 -14.86 2.44 18.99
N LYS A 214 -15.06 1.50 19.93
CA LYS A 214 -15.97 0.37 19.76
C LYS A 214 -17.43 0.84 19.63
N GLU A 215 -17.85 1.81 20.43
CA GLU A 215 -19.19 2.39 20.38
C GLU A 215 -19.44 3.10 19.04
N ILE A 216 -18.51 3.96 18.61
CA ILE A 216 -18.58 4.60 17.29
C ILE A 216 -18.64 3.55 16.18
N TYR A 217 -17.73 2.57 16.22
CA TYR A 217 -17.68 1.52 15.22
C TYR A 217 -18.99 0.75 15.14
N SER A 218 -19.59 0.36 16.28
CA SER A 218 -20.87 -0.36 16.30
C SER A 218 -22.03 0.42 15.66
N GLY A 219 -21.95 1.76 15.69
CA GLY A 219 -22.91 2.64 15.04
C GLY A 219 -22.68 2.87 13.53
N LEU A 220 -21.55 2.44 12.98
CA LEU A 220 -21.24 2.60 11.56
C LEU A 220 -21.83 1.45 10.71
N PRO A 221 -21.99 1.65 9.38
CA PRO A 221 -22.66 0.67 8.51
C PRO A 221 -21.83 -0.59 8.20
N HIS A 222 -20.56 -0.66 8.59
CA HIS A 222 -19.62 -1.79 8.39
C HIS A 222 -19.44 -2.24 6.93
N ILE A 223 -19.62 -1.31 5.96
CA ILE A 223 -19.55 -1.61 4.52
C ILE A 223 -18.13 -1.41 3.97
N ASP A 224 -17.26 -0.71 4.72
CA ASP A 224 -15.89 -0.37 4.32
C ASP A 224 -15.80 0.26 2.91
N CYS A 225 -16.77 1.09 2.56
CA CYS A 225 -16.94 1.65 1.21
C CYS A 225 -15.89 2.67 0.80
N GLY A 226 -15.11 3.21 1.73
CA GLY A 226 -14.07 4.21 1.49
C GLY A 226 -14.57 5.62 1.14
N SER A 227 -15.89 5.88 1.07
CA SER A 227 -16.45 7.18 0.67
C SER A 227 -16.08 8.33 1.61
N CYS A 228 -15.77 8.03 2.87
CA CYS A 228 -15.25 9.00 3.85
C CYS A 228 -13.75 9.26 3.73
N GLY A 229 -13.07 8.66 2.73
CA GLY A 229 -11.62 8.76 2.54
C GLY A 229 -10.78 7.83 3.41
N ARG A 230 -11.41 6.97 4.25
CA ARG A 230 -10.73 6.01 5.12
C ARG A 230 -10.88 4.59 4.57
N PRO A 231 -9.89 3.70 4.80
CA PRO A 231 -9.88 2.37 4.21
C PRO A 231 -10.92 1.42 4.79
N SER A 232 -11.43 1.70 6.00
CA SER A 232 -12.45 0.90 6.67
C SER A 232 -13.26 1.71 7.67
N CYS A 233 -14.43 1.23 8.06
CA CYS A 233 -15.25 1.81 9.12
C CYS A 233 -14.53 1.78 10.48
N GLN A 234 -13.70 0.77 10.73
CA GLN A 234 -12.87 0.73 11.94
C GLN A 234 -11.81 1.84 11.94
N ALA A 235 -11.12 2.07 10.82
CA ALA A 235 -10.16 3.17 10.69
C ALA A 235 -10.84 4.54 10.86
N MET A 236 -12.08 4.69 10.39
CA MET A 236 -12.87 5.88 10.62
C MET A 236 -13.17 6.10 12.11
N ALA A 237 -13.60 5.06 12.82
CA ALA A 237 -13.87 5.14 14.25
C ALA A 237 -12.60 5.52 15.05
N GLU A 238 -11.44 4.98 14.67
CA GLU A 238 -10.14 5.33 15.26
C GLU A 238 -9.80 6.80 15.04
N GLU A 239 -9.95 7.30 13.81
CA GLU A 239 -9.69 8.71 13.48
C GLU A 239 -10.61 9.68 14.23
N ILE A 240 -11.89 9.33 14.41
CA ILE A 240 -12.84 10.14 15.20
C ILE A 240 -12.38 10.24 16.64
N VAL A 241 -11.98 9.13 17.26
CA VAL A 241 -11.50 9.12 18.65
C VAL A 241 -10.20 9.89 18.83
N ARG A 242 -9.38 9.97 17.78
CA ARG A 242 -8.16 10.80 17.74
C ARG A 242 -8.44 12.28 17.49
N GLY A 243 -9.68 12.67 17.22
CA GLY A 243 -10.06 14.04 16.91
C GLY A 243 -9.79 14.46 15.44
N HIS A 244 -9.51 13.52 14.56
CA HIS A 244 -9.20 13.76 13.14
C HIS A 244 -10.39 13.54 12.21
N GLY A 245 -11.58 13.30 12.74
CA GLY A 245 -12.78 13.04 11.96
C GLY A 245 -14.06 13.21 12.75
N SER A 246 -15.20 13.15 12.06
CA SER A 246 -16.54 13.21 12.61
C SER A 246 -17.39 12.05 12.12
N VAL A 247 -18.40 11.64 12.90
CA VAL A 247 -19.38 10.62 12.48
C VAL A 247 -20.11 11.04 11.20
N THR A 248 -20.27 12.34 10.98
CA THR A 248 -20.90 12.93 9.79
C THR A 248 -20.03 12.83 8.51
N ASP A 249 -18.75 12.46 8.62
CA ASP A 249 -17.94 12.17 7.45
C ASP A 249 -18.44 10.88 6.72
N CYS A 250 -19.13 9.99 7.46
CA CYS A 250 -19.80 8.86 6.86
C CYS A 250 -21.07 9.32 6.12
N ILE A 251 -21.11 9.10 4.80
CA ILE A 251 -22.25 9.49 3.97
C ILE A 251 -23.58 8.89 4.46
N PHE A 252 -23.55 7.67 5.00
CA PHE A 252 -24.74 7.00 5.55
C PHE A 252 -25.20 7.69 6.84
N LYS A 253 -24.27 7.99 7.75
CA LYS A 253 -24.60 8.71 8.99
C LYS A 253 -25.04 10.15 8.75
N LEU A 254 -24.42 10.82 7.81
CA LEU A 254 -24.84 12.16 7.37
C LEU A 254 -26.29 12.14 6.87
N ARG A 255 -26.64 11.16 6.02
CA ARG A 255 -28.02 11.02 5.51
C ARG A 255 -29.02 10.72 6.63
N GLU A 256 -28.70 9.83 7.57
CA GLU A 256 -29.52 9.57 8.76
C GLU A 256 -29.74 10.83 9.58
N GLY A 257 -28.68 11.61 9.82
CA GLY A 257 -28.73 12.89 10.53
C GLY A 257 -29.63 13.90 9.83
N ILE A 258 -29.50 14.05 8.52
CA ILE A 258 -30.36 14.97 7.71
C ILE A 258 -31.82 14.53 7.79
N ALA A 259 -32.12 13.23 7.63
CA ALA A 259 -33.48 12.73 7.74
C ALA A 259 -34.09 12.96 9.13
N SER A 260 -33.31 12.76 10.19
CA SER A 260 -33.72 13.03 11.56
C SER A 260 -34.02 14.52 11.80
N LEU A 261 -33.18 15.40 11.29
CA LEU A 261 -33.40 16.85 11.36
C LEU A 261 -34.65 17.29 10.58
N ALA A 262 -34.86 16.76 9.39
CA ALA A 262 -36.04 17.05 8.59
C ALA A 262 -37.33 16.65 9.32
N ASN A 263 -37.36 15.44 9.91
CA ASN A 263 -38.49 14.98 10.71
C ASN A 263 -38.76 15.88 11.94
N LYS A 264 -37.69 16.32 12.64
CA LYS A 264 -37.82 17.26 13.76
C LYS A 264 -38.40 18.61 13.33
N ILE A 265 -38.00 19.12 12.17
CA ILE A 265 -38.54 20.37 11.61
C ILE A 265 -40.03 20.22 11.30
N VAL A 266 -40.44 19.10 10.73
CA VAL A 266 -41.88 18.82 10.47
C VAL A 266 -42.67 18.82 11.76
N ILE A 267 -42.23 18.03 12.77
CA ILE A 267 -42.87 17.97 14.07
C ILE A 267 -42.98 19.35 14.72
N LEU A 268 -41.92 20.17 14.70
CA LEU A 268 -41.91 21.52 15.22
C LEU A 268 -42.84 22.46 14.46
N SER A 269 -42.96 22.31 13.15
CA SER A 269 -43.86 23.10 12.31
C SER A 269 -45.34 22.81 12.58
N GLU A 270 -45.62 21.53 12.94
CA GLU A 270 -46.99 21.08 13.29
C GLU A 270 -47.38 21.50 14.75
N SER A 271 -46.35 21.61 15.65
CA SER A 271 -46.53 22.02 17.04
C SER A 271 -46.63 23.56 17.19
N GLN A 272 -47.67 24.16 16.60
CA GLN A 272 -47.93 25.60 16.84
C GLN A 272 -48.25 25.85 18.31
N PRO A 273 -47.61 26.86 18.97
CA PRO A 273 -48.00 27.28 20.30
C PRO A 273 -49.48 27.71 20.31
N GLN A 274 -50.22 27.30 21.34
CA GLN A 274 -51.67 27.60 21.46
C GLN A 274 -51.96 29.11 21.37
N THR A 275 -51.00 29.96 21.69
CA THR A 275 -51.06 31.42 21.60
C THR A 275 -51.15 31.94 20.14
N LEU A 276 -50.78 31.16 19.13
CA LEU A 276 -50.78 31.55 17.75
C LEU A 276 -51.97 30.94 16.94
N LYS A 277 -52.86 30.17 17.58
CA LYS A 277 -54.13 29.77 16.95
C LYS A 277 -54.98 31.05 16.80
N ARG A 278 -54.96 31.63 15.59
CA ARG A 278 -55.90 32.69 15.21
C ARG A 278 -57.30 32.12 15.50
N LYS A 279 -58.04 32.82 16.41
CA LYS A 279 -59.49 32.62 16.51
C LYS A 279 -60.03 32.88 15.11
N GLY A 280 -60.40 31.81 14.41
CA GLY A 280 -61.15 31.92 13.16
C GLY A 280 -62.39 32.73 13.48
N GLY A 281 -62.48 33.92 12.86
CA GLY A 281 -63.68 34.74 12.95
C GLY A 281 -64.84 33.96 12.35
N ALA A 282 -65.87 33.81 13.12
CA ALA A 282 -67.19 33.51 12.60
C ALA A 282 -67.65 34.73 11.79
N ASN A 283 -68.01 34.48 10.55
CA ASN A 283 -69.05 35.13 9.80
C ASN A 283 -69.54 34.15 8.73
#